data_295c461cd92efbc06d0c4524fd6fb91a
#
_entry.id   295c461cd92efbc06d0c4524fd6fb91a
#
_cell.length_a   1.000
_cell.length_b   1.000
_cell.length_c   1.000
_cell.angle_alpha   90.00
_cell.angle_beta   90.00
_cell.angle_gamma   90.00
#
_symmetry.space_group_name_H-M   'P 1'
#
loop_
_entity.id
_entity.type
_entity.pdbx_description
1 polymer ?
#
loop_
_entity_poly.entity_id
_entity_poly.type
_entity_poly.pdbx_seq_one_letter_code
_entity_poly.pdbx_strand_id
1 'polypeptide(L)'
;RLRTLGVTFGFLRAPAVTAAGTGRGRGGFGDHGGFGRDGRLMELKDFYYELPEELIAQDPLEDRASSRLMVLHKESGEIEHRHFRDITEYLKPGDCLVLNDTKVIPARLIGEKVGTGAKVEVLLLTRKEDRTWETLVKPGRKCPIGTKISFGEGKLIGEIVGQTEDGNRFVRFSYEGVFEEILDELGQMPLPPYIHHQLKDKNRYQTVYAAHEGSAAAPTAGLHFTEALLKSLEEKGVIIVRITLHVGLGTFRPVKEQDILKHHMHEEFYVVSEEAAETVNRAKAAGGRIVCVGTTSCRTLESAANEDGTLRAESGYTKIFIYPGYRFRILDCLITNFHLPESTLVMLVSALAGREKILHAYREAVRERYRFFSFGDAMFIE
;
A
#
# COMPACT_ATOMS: atom_id res chain seq x y z
N ARG A 1 -30.71 26.87 -31.60
CA ARG A 1 -29.27 26.82 -31.98
C ARG A 1 -28.46 26.97 -30.70
N LEU A 2 -28.11 25.90 -30.09
CA LEU A 2 -27.14 25.81 -28.97
C LEU A 2 -26.02 24.90 -29.44
N ARG A 3 -24.79 25.45 -29.46
CA ARG A 3 -23.57 24.74 -29.84
C ARG A 3 -23.07 23.94 -28.64
N THR A 4 -22.98 22.63 -28.82
CA THR A 4 -22.33 21.69 -27.94
C THR A 4 -20.82 21.85 -28.09
N LEU A 5 -20.11 22.22 -27.03
CA LEU A 5 -18.67 22.17 -26.94
C LEU A 5 -18.27 20.75 -26.50
N GLY A 6 -17.78 19.95 -27.45
CA GLY A 6 -17.18 18.66 -27.17
C GLY A 6 -15.76 18.85 -26.64
N VAL A 7 -15.53 18.40 -25.42
CA VAL A 7 -14.17 18.26 -24.86
C VAL A 7 -13.68 16.86 -25.20
N THR A 8 -12.77 16.78 -26.16
CA THR A 8 -12.09 15.55 -26.55
C THR A 8 -10.89 15.36 -25.62
N PHE A 9 -10.94 14.38 -24.75
CA PHE A 9 -9.75 13.93 -24.02
C PHE A 9 -8.83 13.16 -24.98
N GLY A 10 -7.72 13.80 -25.33
CA GLY A 10 -6.66 13.19 -26.11
C GLY A 10 -5.89 12.17 -25.29
N PHE A 11 -5.97 10.89 -25.66
CA PHE A 11 -5.08 9.87 -25.17
C PHE A 11 -3.68 10.10 -25.74
N LEU A 12 -2.72 10.45 -24.90
CA LEU A 12 -1.31 10.46 -25.24
C LEU A 12 -0.82 9.03 -25.43
N ARG A 13 -0.59 8.66 -26.69
CA ARG A 13 0.14 7.44 -27.06
C ARG A 13 1.58 7.54 -26.56
N ALA A 14 2.01 6.56 -25.78
CA ALA A 14 3.41 6.37 -25.45
C ALA A 14 4.22 6.09 -26.73
N PRO A 15 5.42 6.67 -26.89
CA PRO A 15 6.28 6.36 -28.02
C PRO A 15 6.87 4.95 -27.89
N ALA A 16 6.89 4.22 -29.01
CA ALA A 16 7.55 2.95 -29.14
C ALA A 16 9.06 3.09 -28.87
N VAL A 17 9.57 2.36 -27.89
CA VAL A 17 11.00 2.26 -27.62
C VAL A 17 11.61 1.26 -28.58
N THR A 18 12.37 1.77 -29.55
CA THR A 18 13.26 0.95 -30.39
C THR A 18 14.42 0.44 -29.55
N ALA A 19 14.60 -0.87 -29.55
CA ALA A 19 15.76 -1.51 -28.96
C ALA A 19 17.02 -1.24 -29.79
N ALA A 20 17.98 -0.55 -29.26
CA ALA A 20 19.37 -0.60 -29.71
C ALA A 20 20.31 -0.09 -28.58
N GLY A 21 21.32 -0.87 -28.25
CA GLY A 21 22.49 -0.38 -27.53
C GLY A 21 22.87 -1.20 -26.31
N THR A 22 23.64 -2.27 -26.56
CA THR A 22 24.47 -2.96 -25.55
C THR A 22 25.48 -2.01 -24.93
N GLY A 23 25.22 -1.55 -23.71
CA GLY A 23 26.17 -0.82 -22.89
C GLY A 23 26.34 -1.53 -21.55
N ARG A 24 27.42 -2.29 -21.37
CA ARG A 24 27.83 -2.83 -20.08
C ARG A 24 28.27 -1.68 -19.17
N GLY A 25 27.34 -1.14 -18.39
CA GLY A 25 27.63 -0.29 -17.24
C GLY A 25 27.67 -1.15 -15.98
N ARG A 26 28.84 -1.49 -15.50
CA ARG A 26 29.05 -1.98 -14.13
C ARG A 26 28.80 -0.81 -13.19
N GLY A 27 27.58 -0.61 -12.76
CA GLY A 27 27.23 0.19 -11.59
C GLY A 27 27.55 -0.64 -10.35
N GLY A 28 28.56 -0.24 -9.59
CA GLY A 28 28.94 -0.89 -8.34
C GLY A 28 27.79 -0.78 -7.33
N PHE A 29 27.17 -1.89 -7.02
CA PHE A 29 26.40 -2.03 -5.79
C PHE A 29 27.39 -1.94 -4.64
N GLY A 30 27.31 -0.87 -3.84
CA GLY A 30 28.06 -0.74 -2.61
C GLY A 30 27.72 -1.91 -1.67
N ASP A 31 28.73 -2.70 -1.40
CA ASP A 31 28.73 -3.93 -0.62
C ASP A 31 28.62 -3.61 0.88
N HIS A 32 27.43 -3.29 1.42
CA HIS A 32 27.19 -3.19 2.88
C HIS A 32 25.73 -3.44 3.29
N GLY A 33 24.90 -4.10 2.52
CA GLY A 33 23.52 -4.37 2.88
C GLY A 33 23.19 -5.86 2.95
N GLY A 34 22.81 -6.35 4.12
CA GLY A 34 22.30 -7.71 4.27
C GLY A 34 23.00 -8.57 5.32
N PHE A 35 23.99 -8.03 6.02
CA PHE A 35 24.66 -8.74 7.12
C PHE A 35 24.12 -8.30 8.48
N GLY A 36 23.85 -9.29 9.37
CA GLY A 36 23.63 -9.05 10.79
C GLY A 36 24.90 -8.53 11.47
N ARG A 37 24.78 -8.10 12.73
CA ARG A 37 25.96 -7.68 13.55
C ARG A 37 27.03 -8.77 13.68
N ASP A 38 26.65 -10.02 13.51
CA ASP A 38 27.49 -11.22 13.53
C ASP A 38 28.12 -11.55 12.17
N GLY A 39 27.94 -10.70 11.15
CA GLY A 39 28.49 -10.89 9.80
C GLY A 39 27.81 -11.97 8.97
N ARG A 40 26.70 -12.58 9.45
CA ARG A 40 25.91 -13.52 8.66
C ARG A 40 24.84 -12.81 7.83
N LEU A 41 24.41 -13.45 6.75
CA LEU A 41 23.24 -13.01 5.97
C LEU A 41 21.99 -13.03 6.86
N MET A 42 21.14 -11.99 6.74
CA MET A 42 19.86 -11.96 7.43
C MET A 42 18.88 -12.95 6.81
N GLU A 43 18.22 -13.69 7.68
CA GLU A 43 17.20 -14.66 7.32
C GLU A 43 15.82 -14.17 7.75
N LEU A 44 14.77 -14.73 7.15
CA LEU A 44 13.38 -14.40 7.45
C LEU A 44 13.06 -14.50 8.95
N LYS A 45 13.53 -15.55 9.60
CA LYS A 45 13.35 -15.77 11.05
C LYS A 45 13.95 -14.69 11.96
N ASP A 46 14.90 -13.89 11.44
CA ASP A 46 15.48 -12.77 12.20
C ASP A 46 14.49 -11.63 12.45
N PHE A 47 13.35 -11.67 11.77
CA PHE A 47 12.23 -10.72 11.89
C PHE A 47 11.00 -11.34 12.56
N TYR A 48 11.20 -12.47 13.23
CA TYR A 48 10.16 -13.15 13.99
C TYR A 48 9.94 -12.48 15.36
N TYR A 49 8.69 -12.37 15.75
CA TYR A 49 8.23 -12.10 17.09
C TYR A 49 6.91 -12.86 17.31
N GLU A 50 6.62 -13.20 18.55
CA GLU A 50 5.36 -13.90 18.88
C GLU A 50 4.21 -12.89 18.84
N LEU A 51 3.18 -13.19 18.04
CA LEU A 51 1.96 -12.38 17.92
C LEU A 51 0.74 -13.24 18.22
N PRO A 52 0.07 -13.04 19.37
CA PRO A 52 -1.20 -13.68 19.67
C PRO A 52 -2.29 -13.27 18.67
N GLU A 53 -3.03 -14.26 18.16
CA GLU A 53 -4.05 -14.04 17.12
C GLU A 53 -5.15 -13.06 17.56
N GLU A 54 -5.50 -13.07 18.85
CA GLU A 54 -6.51 -12.17 19.42
C GLU A 54 -6.12 -10.68 19.39
N LEU A 55 -4.84 -10.35 19.14
CA LEU A 55 -4.40 -8.96 18.97
C LEU A 55 -4.60 -8.46 17.54
N ILE A 56 -4.91 -9.33 16.59
CA ILE A 56 -5.19 -8.94 15.20
C ILE A 56 -6.58 -8.31 15.14
N ALA A 57 -6.63 -7.00 14.89
CA ALA A 57 -7.88 -6.25 14.87
C ALA A 57 -8.80 -6.69 13.73
N GLN A 58 -10.02 -7.10 14.06
CA GLN A 58 -11.02 -7.52 13.08
C GLN A 58 -11.95 -6.38 12.65
N ASP A 59 -12.15 -5.40 13.52
CA ASP A 59 -13.05 -4.27 13.30
C ASP A 59 -12.34 -2.94 13.53
N PRO A 60 -12.66 -1.89 12.74
CA PRO A 60 -12.15 -0.55 13.01
C PRO A 60 -12.80 0.04 14.26
N LEU A 61 -12.05 0.88 14.97
CA LEU A 61 -12.60 1.68 16.06
C LEU A 61 -13.64 2.67 15.52
N GLU A 62 -14.64 3.01 16.29
CA GLU A 62 -15.68 3.96 15.90
C GLU A 62 -15.08 5.33 15.61
N ASP A 63 -14.28 5.87 16.53
CA ASP A 63 -13.46 7.06 16.32
C ASP A 63 -12.05 6.64 15.84
N ARG A 64 -11.69 7.01 14.60
CA ARG A 64 -10.41 6.67 13.96
C ARG A 64 -9.21 7.18 14.76
N ALA A 65 -9.30 8.40 15.29
CA ALA A 65 -8.21 9.05 16.01
C ALA A 65 -8.07 8.59 17.47
N SER A 66 -8.98 7.72 17.96
CA SER A 66 -8.91 7.14 19.30
C SER A 66 -8.01 5.91 19.40
N SER A 67 -7.48 5.39 18.26
CA SER A 67 -6.48 4.32 18.28
C SER A 67 -5.26 4.72 19.12
N ARG A 68 -4.58 3.74 19.69
CA ARG A 68 -3.34 3.98 20.40
C ARG A 68 -2.22 4.34 19.42
N LEU A 69 -1.26 5.11 19.90
CA LEU A 69 -0.05 5.48 19.19
C LEU A 69 1.16 5.09 20.02
N MET A 70 2.03 4.26 19.49
CA MET A 70 3.36 4.05 20.05
C MET A 70 4.34 4.98 19.34
N VAL A 71 4.98 5.86 20.08
CA VAL A 71 6.06 6.70 19.55
C VAL A 71 7.38 6.00 19.87
N LEU A 72 8.17 5.74 18.82
CA LEU A 72 9.51 5.17 18.93
C LEU A 72 10.54 6.20 18.48
N HIS A 73 11.34 6.67 19.40
CA HIS A 73 12.50 7.52 19.13
C HIS A 73 13.64 6.65 18.57
N LYS A 74 13.84 6.70 17.24
CA LYS A 74 14.74 5.76 16.54
C LYS A 74 16.21 5.86 16.98
N GLU A 75 16.64 7.03 17.47
CA GLU A 75 18.02 7.19 17.95
C GLU A 75 18.22 6.54 19.32
N SER A 76 17.38 6.87 20.30
CA SER A 76 17.48 6.34 21.66
C SER A 76 16.88 4.95 21.84
N GLY A 77 15.83 4.61 21.10
CA GLY A 77 15.00 3.43 21.30
C GLY A 77 13.94 3.62 22.39
N GLU A 78 13.78 4.83 22.91
CA GLU A 78 12.74 5.18 23.88
C GLU A 78 11.36 5.02 23.28
N ILE A 79 10.41 4.54 24.08
CA ILE A 79 9.03 4.27 23.67
C ILE A 79 8.09 5.11 24.54
N GLU A 80 7.15 5.79 23.88
CA GLU A 80 6.04 6.46 24.53
C GLU A 80 4.71 5.84 24.10
N HIS A 81 3.73 5.81 25.01
CA HIS A 81 2.38 5.33 24.75
C HIS A 81 1.42 6.50 24.75
N ARG A 82 0.75 6.71 23.62
CA ARG A 82 -0.16 7.84 23.33
C ARG A 82 -1.44 7.37 22.66
N HIS A 83 -2.29 8.30 22.28
CA HIS A 83 -3.38 8.08 21.32
C HIS A 83 -3.06 8.78 20.01
N PHE A 84 -3.64 8.32 18.92
CA PHE A 84 -3.31 8.84 17.59
C PHE A 84 -3.60 10.35 17.45
N ARG A 85 -4.61 10.84 18.14
CA ARG A 85 -4.93 12.29 18.17
C ARG A 85 -3.77 13.14 18.68
N ASP A 86 -2.90 12.57 19.52
CA ASP A 86 -1.76 13.26 20.12
C ASP A 86 -0.60 13.43 19.12
N ILE A 87 -0.72 12.89 17.89
CA ILE A 87 0.28 13.10 16.83
C ILE A 87 0.53 14.58 16.54
N THR A 88 -0.46 15.43 16.84
CA THR A 88 -0.32 16.88 16.77
C THR A 88 0.77 17.44 17.68
N GLU A 89 1.14 16.77 18.76
CA GLU A 89 2.22 17.18 19.66
C GLU A 89 3.61 16.90 19.08
N TYR A 90 3.72 15.91 18.19
CA TYR A 90 4.97 15.44 17.61
C TYR A 90 5.29 16.08 16.25
N LEU A 91 4.28 16.44 15.47
CA LEU A 91 4.46 17.13 14.20
C LEU A 91 4.62 18.63 14.42
N LYS A 92 5.63 19.22 13.76
CA LYS A 92 6.04 20.61 13.94
C LYS A 92 5.67 21.46 12.72
N PRO A 93 5.49 22.79 12.88
CA PRO A 93 5.39 23.69 11.74
C PRO A 93 6.58 23.51 10.79
N GLY A 94 6.28 23.39 9.49
CA GLY A 94 7.28 23.13 8.45
C GLY A 94 7.55 21.65 8.15
N ASP A 95 7.11 20.71 8.99
CA ASP A 95 7.14 19.29 8.66
C ASP A 95 6.24 19.04 7.44
N CYS A 96 6.66 18.11 6.57
CA CYS A 96 5.91 17.71 5.38
C CYS A 96 5.31 16.32 5.60
N LEU A 97 3.99 16.25 5.77
CA LEU A 97 3.22 15.02 5.95
C LEU A 97 2.77 14.48 4.60
N VAL A 98 3.29 13.33 4.19
CA VAL A 98 3.04 12.73 2.89
C VAL A 98 2.02 11.61 3.00
N LEU A 99 0.89 11.77 2.32
CA LEU A 99 -0.26 10.89 2.31
C LEU A 99 -0.38 10.14 0.98
N ASN A 100 -0.77 8.87 1.02
CA ASN A 100 -1.15 8.13 -0.17
C ASN A 100 -2.67 8.23 -0.37
N ASP A 101 -3.11 8.94 -1.40
CA ASP A 101 -4.51 9.24 -1.69
C ASP A 101 -5.21 8.21 -2.59
N THR A 102 -4.61 7.04 -2.73
CA THR A 102 -5.24 5.95 -3.48
C THR A 102 -6.59 5.57 -2.89
N LYS A 103 -7.53 5.24 -3.78
CA LYS A 103 -8.89 4.79 -3.41
C LYS A 103 -9.05 3.31 -3.74
N VAL A 104 -9.54 2.54 -2.77
CA VAL A 104 -9.84 1.12 -2.96
C VAL A 104 -11.11 1.00 -3.78
N ILE A 105 -11.05 0.17 -4.82
CA ILE A 105 -12.25 -0.21 -5.60
C ILE A 105 -12.90 -1.45 -4.97
N PRO A 106 -14.23 -1.63 -5.08
CA PRO A 106 -14.92 -2.83 -4.60
C PRO A 106 -14.61 -4.03 -5.51
N ALA A 107 -13.36 -4.43 -5.51
CA ALA A 107 -12.74 -5.34 -6.47
C ALA A 107 -13.13 -6.82 -6.28
N ARG A 108 -13.83 -7.17 -5.19
CA ARG A 108 -14.22 -8.55 -4.89
C ARG A 108 -15.64 -8.83 -5.41
N LEU A 109 -15.73 -9.65 -6.44
CA LEU A 109 -16.98 -10.04 -7.07
C LEU A 109 -17.35 -11.47 -6.70
N ILE A 110 -18.59 -11.68 -6.25
CA ILE A 110 -19.15 -13.01 -6.00
C ILE A 110 -20.17 -13.30 -7.08
N GLY A 111 -19.95 -14.36 -7.85
CA GLY A 111 -20.82 -14.76 -8.95
C GLY A 111 -21.06 -16.25 -8.97
N GLU A 112 -21.73 -16.68 -10.02
CA GLU A 112 -22.08 -18.08 -10.23
C GLU A 112 -21.59 -18.52 -11.63
N LYS A 113 -21.02 -19.72 -11.70
CA LYS A 113 -20.59 -20.33 -12.94
C LYS A 113 -21.82 -20.60 -13.81
N VAL A 114 -21.83 -20.04 -15.01
CA VAL A 114 -22.91 -20.25 -15.98
C VAL A 114 -23.04 -21.75 -16.31
N GLY A 115 -24.27 -22.26 -16.25
CA GLY A 115 -24.60 -23.65 -16.53
C GLY A 115 -24.57 -24.59 -15.32
N THR A 116 -23.82 -24.27 -14.24
CA THR A 116 -23.75 -25.13 -13.03
C THR A 116 -24.24 -24.46 -11.77
N GLY A 117 -24.34 -23.12 -11.71
CA GLY A 117 -24.70 -22.36 -10.53
C GLY A 117 -23.66 -22.41 -9.39
N ALA A 118 -22.47 -22.99 -9.65
CA ALA A 118 -21.43 -23.06 -8.62
C ALA A 118 -20.89 -21.67 -8.30
N LYS A 119 -20.79 -21.34 -6.99
CA LYS A 119 -20.25 -20.06 -6.54
C LYS A 119 -18.78 -19.90 -6.92
N VAL A 120 -18.45 -18.72 -7.41
CA VAL A 120 -17.09 -18.32 -7.81
C VAL A 120 -16.82 -16.92 -7.27
N GLU A 121 -15.68 -16.76 -6.61
CA GLU A 121 -15.14 -15.46 -6.23
C GLU A 121 -14.12 -15.01 -7.29
N VAL A 122 -14.27 -13.80 -7.77
CA VAL A 122 -13.32 -13.13 -8.66
C VAL A 122 -12.85 -11.85 -8.01
N LEU A 123 -11.54 -11.73 -7.81
CA LEU A 123 -10.92 -10.58 -7.22
C LEU A 123 -10.08 -9.86 -8.27
N LEU A 124 -10.48 -8.65 -8.62
CA LEU A 124 -9.79 -7.81 -9.60
C LEU A 124 -8.44 -7.35 -9.07
N LEU A 125 -7.39 -7.48 -9.88
CA LEU A 125 -6.02 -7.07 -9.53
C LEU A 125 -5.58 -5.87 -10.37
N THR A 126 -5.43 -6.09 -11.66
CA THR A 126 -4.90 -5.10 -12.58
C THR A 126 -5.74 -5.07 -13.85
N ARG A 127 -6.19 -3.89 -14.24
CA ARG A 127 -6.86 -3.67 -15.52
C ARG A 127 -5.84 -3.79 -16.65
N LYS A 128 -6.17 -4.59 -17.63
CA LYS A 128 -5.43 -4.75 -18.88
C LYS A 128 -6.18 -4.04 -20.00
N GLU A 129 -5.97 -4.44 -21.23
CA GLU A 129 -6.67 -3.90 -22.38
C GLU A 129 -8.08 -4.51 -22.53
N ASP A 130 -8.95 -3.84 -23.28
CA ASP A 130 -10.22 -4.34 -23.80
C ASP A 130 -11.12 -5.06 -22.77
N ARG A 131 -11.50 -4.35 -21.69
CA ARG A 131 -12.38 -4.89 -20.63
C ARG A 131 -11.83 -6.14 -19.92
N THR A 132 -10.55 -6.41 -20.07
CA THR A 132 -9.87 -7.56 -19.48
C THR A 132 -9.12 -7.17 -18.22
N TRP A 133 -9.28 -7.98 -17.18
CA TRP A 133 -8.59 -7.81 -15.90
C TRP A 133 -7.78 -9.05 -15.57
N GLU A 134 -6.61 -8.84 -15.02
CA GLU A 134 -5.92 -9.87 -14.26
C GLU A 134 -6.60 -10.03 -12.92
N THR A 135 -6.89 -11.28 -12.51
CA THR A 135 -7.75 -11.58 -11.37
C THR A 135 -7.25 -12.80 -10.59
N LEU A 136 -7.61 -12.86 -9.30
CA LEU A 136 -7.62 -14.12 -8.56
C LEU A 136 -9.02 -14.73 -8.64
N VAL A 137 -9.10 -16.02 -8.95
CA VAL A 137 -10.37 -16.76 -9.05
C VAL A 137 -10.37 -17.91 -8.05
N LYS A 138 -11.44 -18.01 -7.25
CA LYS A 138 -11.65 -19.12 -6.32
C LYS A 138 -13.01 -19.77 -6.54
N PRO A 139 -13.04 -21.10 -6.73
CA PRO A 139 -11.92 -22.05 -6.81
C PRO A 139 -11.28 -22.06 -8.20
N GLY A 140 -10.01 -21.67 -8.33
CA GLY A 140 -9.32 -21.51 -9.61
C GLY A 140 -9.24 -22.82 -10.45
N ARG A 141 -8.99 -23.97 -9.80
CA ARG A 141 -8.91 -25.29 -10.47
C ARG A 141 -10.22 -25.70 -11.17
N LYS A 142 -11.37 -25.22 -10.67
CA LYS A 142 -12.70 -25.54 -11.23
C LYS A 142 -13.14 -24.55 -12.30
N CYS A 143 -12.31 -23.55 -12.60
CA CYS A 143 -12.60 -22.50 -13.57
C CYS A 143 -11.48 -22.45 -14.63
N PRO A 144 -11.48 -23.37 -15.61
CA PRO A 144 -10.54 -23.35 -16.74
C PRO A 144 -10.86 -22.19 -17.71
N ILE A 145 -9.97 -21.97 -18.68
CA ILE A 145 -10.19 -21.01 -19.78
C ILE A 145 -11.51 -21.36 -20.50
N GLY A 146 -12.29 -20.34 -20.86
CA GLY A 146 -13.62 -20.45 -21.44
C GLY A 146 -14.76 -20.51 -20.40
N THR A 147 -14.44 -20.60 -19.10
CA THR A 147 -15.47 -20.55 -18.04
C THR A 147 -16.12 -19.17 -18.02
N LYS A 148 -17.46 -19.14 -18.06
CA LYS A 148 -18.27 -17.94 -17.90
C LYS A 148 -18.86 -17.88 -16.49
N ILE A 149 -18.81 -16.69 -15.89
CA ILE A 149 -19.27 -16.41 -14.53
C ILE A 149 -20.25 -15.24 -14.62
N SER A 150 -21.43 -15.41 -14.04
CA SER A 150 -22.49 -14.41 -13.98
C SER A 150 -22.47 -13.72 -12.61
N PHE A 151 -22.55 -12.40 -12.61
CA PHE A 151 -22.65 -11.58 -11.43
C PHE A 151 -23.90 -10.72 -11.51
N GLY A 152 -24.60 -10.53 -10.39
CA GLY A 152 -25.78 -9.67 -10.30
C GLY A 152 -26.86 -10.05 -11.31
N GLU A 153 -27.23 -11.34 -11.36
CA GLU A 153 -28.29 -11.85 -12.27
C GLU A 153 -28.03 -11.55 -13.76
N GLY A 154 -26.75 -11.53 -14.16
CA GLY A 154 -26.34 -11.30 -15.54
C GLY A 154 -26.00 -9.85 -15.90
N LYS A 155 -26.07 -8.91 -14.97
CA LYS A 155 -25.62 -7.51 -15.19
C LYS A 155 -24.15 -7.44 -15.62
N LEU A 156 -23.33 -8.36 -15.11
CA LEU A 156 -21.92 -8.50 -15.47
C LEU A 156 -21.60 -9.96 -15.75
N ILE A 157 -21.00 -10.23 -16.89
CA ILE A 157 -20.53 -11.57 -17.26
C ILE A 157 -19.02 -11.52 -17.42
N GLY A 158 -18.29 -12.37 -16.67
CA GLY A 158 -16.86 -12.56 -16.81
C GLY A 158 -16.55 -13.88 -17.55
N GLU A 159 -15.68 -13.83 -18.54
CA GLU A 159 -15.15 -15.02 -19.24
C GLU A 159 -13.65 -15.14 -18.96
N ILE A 160 -13.22 -16.31 -18.51
CA ILE A 160 -11.80 -16.60 -18.32
C ILE A 160 -11.17 -16.81 -19.68
N VAL A 161 -10.30 -15.89 -20.10
CA VAL A 161 -9.66 -15.88 -21.43
C VAL A 161 -8.19 -16.28 -21.39
N GLY A 162 -7.59 -16.39 -20.21
CA GLY A 162 -6.19 -16.76 -20.06
C GLY A 162 -5.77 -16.99 -18.61
N GLN A 163 -4.48 -17.31 -18.45
CA GLN A 163 -3.85 -17.55 -17.15
C GLN A 163 -2.40 -17.05 -17.19
N THR A 164 -1.94 -16.47 -16.05
CA THR A 164 -0.53 -16.14 -15.85
C THR A 164 0.26 -17.35 -15.36
N GLU A 165 1.59 -17.28 -15.41
CA GLU A 165 2.49 -18.32 -14.87
C GLU A 165 2.26 -18.53 -13.37
N ASP A 166 1.96 -17.45 -12.61
CA ASP A 166 1.65 -17.48 -11.17
C ASP A 166 0.25 -18.03 -10.84
N GLY A 167 -0.55 -18.38 -11.85
CA GLY A 167 -1.87 -18.96 -11.67
C GLY A 167 -3.02 -17.97 -11.58
N ASN A 168 -2.79 -16.66 -11.73
CA ASN A 168 -3.85 -15.67 -11.87
C ASN A 168 -4.63 -15.92 -13.18
N ARG A 169 -5.84 -15.39 -13.28
CA ARG A 169 -6.69 -15.52 -14.46
C ARG A 169 -6.85 -14.18 -15.15
N PHE A 170 -6.86 -14.20 -16.48
CA PHE A 170 -7.37 -13.08 -17.27
C PHE A 170 -8.86 -13.29 -17.48
N VAL A 171 -9.66 -12.34 -16.97
CA VAL A 171 -11.13 -12.34 -17.12
C VAL A 171 -11.52 -11.15 -17.97
N ARG A 172 -12.21 -11.43 -19.08
CA ARG A 172 -12.83 -10.42 -19.94
C ARG A 172 -14.27 -10.24 -19.52
N PHE A 173 -14.65 -8.98 -19.24
CA PHE A 173 -15.98 -8.64 -18.78
C PHE A 173 -16.86 -8.12 -19.94
N SER A 174 -18.10 -8.59 -19.96
CA SER A 174 -19.17 -8.11 -20.83
C SER A 174 -20.26 -7.47 -19.97
N TYR A 175 -20.60 -6.24 -20.27
CA TYR A 175 -21.54 -5.41 -19.51
C TYR A 175 -22.06 -4.26 -20.39
N GLU A 176 -23.20 -3.69 -19.99
CA GLU A 176 -23.76 -2.44 -20.52
C GLU A 176 -23.57 -1.32 -19.51
N GLY A 177 -23.29 -0.09 -19.97
CA GLY A 177 -23.09 1.08 -19.11
C GLY A 177 -21.66 1.25 -18.63
N VAL A 178 -21.50 1.79 -17.43
CA VAL A 178 -20.22 2.15 -16.79
C VAL A 178 -19.79 1.04 -15.85
N PHE A 179 -18.56 0.53 -16.05
CA PHE A 179 -18.05 -0.61 -15.28
C PHE A 179 -17.92 -0.28 -13.79
N GLU A 180 -17.48 0.92 -13.49
CA GLU A 180 -17.26 1.41 -12.13
C GLU A 180 -18.59 1.47 -11.33
N GLU A 181 -19.69 1.87 -11.96
CA GLU A 181 -21.04 1.85 -11.35
C GLU A 181 -21.50 0.42 -11.06
N ILE A 182 -21.24 -0.51 -11.97
CA ILE A 182 -21.54 -1.93 -11.77
C ILE A 182 -20.71 -2.51 -10.63
N LEU A 183 -19.44 -2.13 -10.52
CA LEU A 183 -18.58 -2.54 -9.42
C LEU A 183 -19.08 -1.99 -8.08
N ASP A 184 -19.55 -0.75 -8.03
CA ASP A 184 -20.09 -0.16 -6.82
C ASP A 184 -21.37 -0.87 -6.35
N GLU A 185 -22.16 -1.39 -7.29
CA GLU A 185 -23.38 -2.15 -6.98
C GLU A 185 -23.07 -3.60 -6.55
N LEU A 186 -22.24 -4.31 -7.31
CA LEU A 186 -22.04 -5.76 -7.17
C LEU A 186 -20.79 -6.13 -6.36
N GLY A 187 -19.82 -5.24 -6.31
CA GLY A 187 -18.52 -5.49 -5.70
C GLY A 187 -18.53 -5.34 -4.19
N GLN A 188 -17.65 -6.09 -3.56
CA GLN A 188 -17.34 -6.00 -2.13
C GLN A 188 -15.93 -5.45 -1.95
N MET A 189 -15.70 -4.76 -0.82
CA MET A 189 -14.37 -4.30 -0.46
C MET A 189 -13.44 -5.50 -0.27
N PRO A 190 -12.27 -5.51 -0.93
CA PRO A 190 -11.30 -6.59 -0.83
C PRO A 190 -10.53 -6.46 0.48
N LEU A 191 -11.08 -6.96 1.57
CA LEU A 191 -10.39 -6.96 2.86
C LEU A 191 -9.21 -7.93 2.85
N PRO A 192 -8.14 -7.62 3.59
CA PRO A 192 -7.04 -8.54 3.79
C PRO A 192 -7.48 -9.90 4.35
N PRO A 193 -6.76 -10.99 4.03
CA PRO A 193 -7.20 -12.35 4.37
C PRO A 193 -7.29 -12.65 5.88
N TYR A 194 -6.65 -11.84 6.71
CA TYR A 194 -6.69 -11.95 8.18
C TYR A 194 -7.89 -11.23 8.82
N ILE A 195 -8.68 -10.49 8.04
CA ILE A 195 -9.94 -9.89 8.46
C ILE A 195 -11.06 -10.83 8.03
N HIS A 196 -11.73 -11.43 9.01
CA HIS A 196 -12.81 -12.39 8.79
C HIS A 196 -14.19 -11.77 8.98
N HIS A 197 -14.27 -10.63 9.66
CA HIS A 197 -15.51 -9.90 9.86
C HIS A 197 -15.91 -9.10 8.62
N GLN A 198 -17.20 -9.07 8.32
CA GLN A 198 -17.73 -8.20 7.28
C GLN A 198 -17.89 -6.78 7.83
N LEU A 199 -17.40 -5.80 7.07
CA LEU A 199 -17.59 -4.40 7.43
C LEU A 199 -19.07 -4.01 7.32
N LYS A 200 -19.60 -3.38 8.37
CA LYS A 200 -20.93 -2.77 8.36
C LYS A 200 -20.99 -1.57 7.41
N ASP A 201 -19.91 -0.81 7.34
CA ASP A 201 -19.73 0.33 6.45
C ASP A 201 -18.44 0.13 5.64
N LYS A 202 -18.61 -0.03 4.32
CA LYS A 202 -17.48 -0.21 3.39
C LYS A 202 -16.50 0.97 3.39
N ASN A 203 -16.97 2.19 3.73
CA ASN A 203 -16.12 3.38 3.77
C ASN A 203 -15.12 3.37 4.94
N ARG A 204 -15.29 2.44 5.90
CA ARG A 204 -14.30 2.29 6.99
C ARG A 204 -12.96 1.74 6.51
N TYR A 205 -12.92 1.09 5.35
CA TYR A 205 -11.67 0.66 4.68
C TYR A 205 -11.22 1.62 3.59
N GLN A 206 -11.46 2.92 3.80
CA GLN A 206 -10.99 4.04 2.98
C GLN A 206 -10.42 5.14 3.87
N THR A 207 -9.37 5.82 3.41
CA THR A 207 -8.92 7.06 4.04
C THR A 207 -9.90 8.19 3.76
N VAL A 208 -9.95 9.19 4.65
CA VAL A 208 -10.82 10.37 4.46
C VAL A 208 -10.39 11.25 3.28
N TYR A 209 -9.19 11.02 2.76
CA TYR A 209 -8.59 11.75 1.64
C TYR A 209 -8.41 10.88 0.38
N ALA A 210 -9.02 9.71 0.31
CA ALA A 210 -8.95 8.84 -0.86
C ALA A 210 -9.56 9.52 -2.09
N ALA A 211 -8.79 9.60 -3.19
CA ALA A 211 -9.16 10.33 -4.40
C ALA A 211 -9.01 9.50 -5.68
N HIS A 212 -7.91 8.78 -5.87
CA HIS A 212 -7.56 8.11 -7.12
C HIS A 212 -7.84 6.61 -7.07
N GLU A 213 -8.84 6.15 -7.81
CA GLU A 213 -9.26 4.75 -7.87
C GLU A 213 -8.21 3.86 -8.54
N GLY A 214 -8.09 2.62 -8.08
CA GLY A 214 -7.19 1.64 -8.68
C GLY A 214 -6.52 0.69 -7.70
N SER A 215 -6.73 0.88 -6.41
CA SER A 215 -6.10 0.07 -5.37
C SER A 215 -6.93 -1.14 -4.98
N ALA A 216 -6.28 -2.27 -4.77
CA ALA A 216 -6.89 -3.46 -4.19
C ALA A 216 -6.84 -3.48 -2.65
N ALA A 217 -6.11 -2.55 -2.03
CA ALA A 217 -6.03 -2.41 -0.58
C ALA A 217 -5.86 -0.96 -0.15
N ALA A 218 -6.36 -0.60 1.04
CA ALA A 218 -6.21 0.72 1.60
C ALA A 218 -4.79 0.96 2.14
N PRO A 219 -4.27 2.19 2.08
CA PRO A 219 -3.08 2.60 2.81
C PRO A 219 -3.43 2.77 4.30
N THR A 220 -3.42 1.65 5.03
CA THR A 220 -4.11 1.50 6.33
C THR A 220 -3.60 2.41 7.44
N ALA A 221 -2.36 2.86 7.41
CA ALA A 221 -1.86 3.88 8.33
C ALA A 221 -2.61 5.22 8.19
N GLY A 222 -3.16 5.50 7.02
CA GLY A 222 -4.00 6.67 6.78
C GLY A 222 -5.40 6.58 7.37
N LEU A 223 -5.85 5.38 7.75
CA LEU A 223 -7.17 5.18 8.34
C LEU A 223 -7.33 5.83 9.72
N HIS A 224 -6.25 6.14 10.39
CA HIS A 224 -6.26 6.83 11.69
C HIS A 224 -6.61 8.31 11.60
N PHE A 225 -6.39 8.93 10.43
CA PHE A 225 -6.68 10.34 10.25
C PHE A 225 -8.17 10.62 10.07
N THR A 226 -8.60 11.72 10.66
CA THR A 226 -9.89 12.38 10.39
C THR A 226 -9.64 13.68 9.64
N GLU A 227 -10.66 14.20 8.95
CA GLU A 227 -10.57 15.51 8.29
C GLU A 227 -10.25 16.62 9.30
N ALA A 228 -10.85 16.56 10.49
CA ALA A 228 -10.60 17.52 11.56
C ALA A 228 -9.14 17.48 12.04
N LEU A 229 -8.53 16.27 12.17
CA LEU A 229 -7.15 16.13 12.56
C LEU A 229 -6.19 16.68 11.49
N LEU A 230 -6.44 16.38 10.21
CA LEU A 230 -5.65 16.92 9.11
C LEU A 230 -5.73 18.44 9.06
N LYS A 231 -6.92 19.00 9.21
CA LYS A 231 -7.12 20.45 9.26
C LYS A 231 -6.36 21.10 10.41
N SER A 232 -6.39 20.50 11.60
CA SER A 232 -5.64 21.03 12.77
C SER A 232 -4.12 21.00 12.55
N LEU A 233 -3.60 20.00 11.81
CA LEU A 233 -2.19 19.94 11.45
C LEU A 233 -1.82 21.03 10.42
N GLU A 234 -2.67 21.28 9.41
CA GLU A 234 -2.48 22.37 8.45
C GLU A 234 -2.51 23.73 9.17
N GLU A 235 -3.46 23.96 10.07
CA GLU A 235 -3.55 25.18 10.88
C GLU A 235 -2.32 25.38 11.78
N LYS A 236 -1.70 24.29 12.22
CA LYS A 236 -0.42 24.30 12.97
C LYS A 236 0.77 24.66 12.08
N GLY A 237 0.65 24.58 10.76
CA GLY A 237 1.72 24.84 9.80
C GLY A 237 2.43 23.59 9.30
N VAL A 238 1.85 22.42 9.47
CA VAL A 238 2.29 21.18 8.82
C VAL A 238 1.87 21.20 7.36
N ILE A 239 2.80 20.91 6.46
CA ILE A 239 2.57 20.90 5.01
C ILE A 239 2.04 19.52 4.63
N ILE A 240 0.83 19.44 4.08
CA ILE A 240 0.24 18.17 3.64
C ILE A 240 0.47 18.00 2.14
N VAL A 241 1.09 16.87 1.76
CA VAL A 241 1.34 16.49 0.38
C VAL A 241 0.65 15.14 0.09
N ARG A 242 0.10 15.02 -1.10
CA ARG A 242 -0.53 13.79 -1.57
C ARG A 242 0.27 13.20 -2.73
N ILE A 243 0.46 11.89 -2.65
CA ILE A 243 1.01 11.04 -3.70
C ILE A 243 0.05 9.87 -3.92
N THR A 244 0.15 9.18 -5.03
CA THR A 244 -0.66 8.00 -5.30
C THR A 244 0.24 6.78 -5.43
N LEU A 245 -0.09 5.69 -4.74
CA LEU A 245 0.43 4.35 -5.02
C LEU A 245 -0.73 3.37 -4.91
N HIS A 246 -1.00 2.66 -6.00
CA HIS A 246 -2.03 1.62 -6.02
C HIS A 246 -1.50 0.33 -5.43
N VAL A 247 -2.00 0.00 -4.23
CA VAL A 247 -1.58 -1.18 -3.48
C VAL A 247 -2.13 -2.43 -4.13
N GLY A 248 -1.25 -3.35 -4.52
CA GLY A 248 -1.61 -4.66 -5.01
C GLY A 248 -1.83 -5.67 -3.86
N LEU A 249 -2.57 -6.74 -4.14
CA LEU A 249 -2.79 -7.82 -3.15
C LEU A 249 -1.53 -8.61 -2.81
N GLY A 250 -0.47 -8.45 -3.58
CA GLY A 250 0.83 -9.04 -3.29
C GLY A 250 1.38 -8.66 -1.91
N THR A 251 1.02 -7.48 -1.41
CA THR A 251 1.41 -6.97 -0.09
C THR A 251 0.94 -7.86 1.07
N PHE A 252 -0.13 -8.66 0.87
CA PHE A 252 -0.64 -9.58 1.86
C PHE A 252 -0.14 -11.02 1.71
N ARG A 253 0.71 -11.31 0.71
CA ARG A 253 1.29 -12.63 0.54
C ARG A 253 2.46 -12.80 1.51
N PRO A 254 2.50 -13.93 2.25
CA PRO A 254 3.65 -14.24 3.11
C PRO A 254 4.94 -14.34 2.29
N VAL A 255 6.04 -13.88 2.85
CA VAL A 255 7.37 -14.15 2.32
C VAL A 255 7.64 -15.64 2.43
N LYS A 256 8.06 -16.27 1.34
CA LYS A 256 8.31 -17.73 1.30
C LYS A 256 9.79 -18.06 1.36
N GLU A 257 10.63 -17.11 0.97
CA GLU A 257 12.07 -17.29 0.86
C GLU A 257 12.73 -17.10 2.22
N GLN A 258 13.50 -18.10 2.69
CA GLN A 258 14.26 -18.02 3.93
C GLN A 258 15.39 -16.97 3.84
N ASP A 259 16.04 -16.91 2.69
CA ASP A 259 17.01 -15.88 2.35
C ASP A 259 16.25 -14.65 1.82
N ILE A 260 16.21 -13.58 2.62
CA ILE A 260 15.47 -12.37 2.27
C ILE A 260 15.93 -11.73 0.96
N LEU A 261 17.20 -11.92 0.56
CA LEU A 261 17.76 -11.34 -0.68
C LEU A 261 17.18 -11.99 -1.94
N LYS A 262 16.56 -13.17 -1.81
CA LYS A 262 15.89 -13.87 -2.93
C LYS A 262 14.41 -13.48 -3.07
N HIS A 263 13.89 -12.68 -2.14
CA HIS A 263 12.51 -12.24 -2.22
C HIS A 263 12.30 -11.24 -3.36
N HIS A 264 11.27 -11.50 -4.17
CA HIS A 264 10.86 -10.61 -5.26
C HIS A 264 9.61 -9.83 -4.86
N MET A 265 9.75 -8.51 -4.78
CA MET A 265 8.63 -7.62 -4.54
C MET A 265 7.70 -7.56 -5.76
N HIS A 266 6.40 -7.51 -5.50
CA HIS A 266 5.41 -7.23 -6.55
C HIS A 266 5.52 -5.78 -7.02
N GLU A 267 5.25 -5.58 -8.31
CA GLU A 267 5.17 -4.24 -8.88
C GLU A 267 3.91 -3.52 -8.42
N GLU A 268 4.07 -2.25 -8.04
CA GLU A 268 2.96 -1.36 -7.71
C GLU A 268 3.15 -0.03 -8.45
N PHE A 269 2.06 0.43 -9.07
CA PHE A 269 2.06 1.69 -9.82
C PHE A 269 1.97 2.88 -8.88
N TYR A 270 2.81 3.89 -9.11
CA TYR A 270 2.79 5.12 -8.32
C TYR A 270 2.85 6.38 -9.19
N VAL A 271 2.43 7.48 -8.61
CA VAL A 271 2.48 8.82 -9.20
C VAL A 271 2.94 9.82 -8.14
N VAL A 272 3.94 10.61 -8.51
CA VAL A 272 4.37 11.82 -7.80
C VAL A 272 4.18 12.99 -8.76
N SER A 273 3.25 13.89 -8.47
CA SER A 273 3.01 15.08 -9.30
C SER A 273 4.14 16.11 -9.17
N GLU A 274 4.24 17.04 -10.12
CA GLU A 274 5.19 18.15 -10.06
C GLU A 274 4.99 18.97 -8.78
N GLU A 275 3.75 19.33 -8.46
CA GLU A 275 3.39 20.06 -7.25
C GLU A 275 3.84 19.32 -5.97
N ALA A 276 3.61 18.00 -5.91
CA ALA A 276 4.03 17.18 -4.77
C ALA A 276 5.56 17.18 -4.63
N ALA A 277 6.28 16.94 -5.73
CA ALA A 277 7.74 16.91 -5.74
C ALA A 277 8.35 18.25 -5.33
N GLU A 278 7.89 19.34 -5.91
CA GLU A 278 8.34 20.70 -5.57
C GLU A 278 8.06 21.04 -4.10
N THR A 279 6.88 20.67 -3.58
CA THR A 279 6.50 20.98 -2.21
C THR A 279 7.34 20.19 -1.21
N VAL A 280 7.57 18.90 -1.45
CA VAL A 280 8.46 18.08 -0.61
C VAL A 280 9.89 18.62 -0.63
N ASN A 281 10.42 18.95 -1.81
CA ASN A 281 11.78 19.48 -1.97
C ASN A 281 11.95 20.82 -1.25
N ARG A 282 10.95 21.71 -1.37
CA ARG A 282 10.95 23.01 -0.68
C ARG A 282 10.89 22.85 0.83
N ALA A 283 10.04 21.96 1.36
CA ALA A 283 9.94 21.68 2.78
C ALA A 283 11.27 21.14 3.34
N LYS A 284 11.88 20.19 2.63
CA LYS A 284 13.18 19.61 3.01
C LYS A 284 14.30 20.64 2.99
N ALA A 285 14.36 21.47 1.94
CA ALA A 285 15.36 22.55 1.84
C ALA A 285 15.21 23.60 2.95
N ALA A 286 13.99 23.81 3.46
CA ALA A 286 13.71 24.68 4.60
C ALA A 286 14.01 24.03 5.96
N GLY A 287 14.49 22.78 6.01
CA GLY A 287 14.80 22.04 7.22
C GLY A 287 13.60 21.33 7.88
N GLY A 288 12.46 21.25 7.20
CA GLY A 288 11.31 20.46 7.62
C GLY A 288 11.57 18.96 7.47
N ARG A 289 11.02 18.15 8.40
CA ARG A 289 11.10 16.68 8.31
C ARG A 289 10.10 16.16 7.28
N ILE A 290 10.50 15.14 6.55
CA ILE A 290 9.60 14.41 5.63
C ILE A 290 9.02 13.22 6.40
N VAL A 291 7.73 13.31 6.70
CA VAL A 291 6.97 12.35 7.49
C VAL A 291 6.02 11.59 6.57
N CYS A 292 6.30 10.31 6.31
CA CYS A 292 5.42 9.48 5.50
C CYS A 292 4.33 8.83 6.34
N VAL A 293 3.10 8.81 5.81
CA VAL A 293 2.00 8.04 6.36
C VAL A 293 1.86 6.75 5.56
N GLY A 294 2.24 5.65 6.20
CA GLY A 294 2.25 4.30 5.63
C GLY A 294 3.54 3.96 4.88
N THR A 295 3.81 2.67 4.85
CA THR A 295 4.93 2.08 4.09
C THR A 295 4.79 2.31 2.59
N THR A 296 3.56 2.52 2.09
CA THR A 296 3.29 2.86 0.69
C THR A 296 3.83 4.24 0.32
N SER A 297 3.58 5.26 1.14
CA SER A 297 4.14 6.60 0.95
C SER A 297 5.68 6.58 1.03
N CYS A 298 6.23 5.85 2.00
CA CYS A 298 7.67 5.65 2.12
C CYS A 298 8.26 5.03 0.84
N ARG A 299 7.69 3.93 0.36
CA ARG A 299 8.18 3.24 -0.84
C ARG A 299 8.06 4.11 -2.10
N THR A 300 7.01 4.90 -2.21
CA THR A 300 6.86 5.86 -3.32
C THR A 300 7.95 6.90 -3.31
N LEU A 301 8.16 7.58 -2.18
CA LEU A 301 9.17 8.63 -2.09
C LEU A 301 10.58 8.08 -2.31
N GLU A 302 10.92 6.95 -1.69
CA GLU A 302 12.25 6.34 -1.85
C GLU A 302 12.49 5.84 -3.29
N SER A 303 11.43 5.44 -4.02
CA SER A 303 11.54 5.08 -5.45
C SER A 303 11.78 6.28 -6.34
N ALA A 304 11.11 7.41 -6.05
CA ALA A 304 11.22 8.65 -6.82
C ALA A 304 12.36 9.57 -6.34
N ALA A 305 13.07 9.22 -5.25
CA ALA A 305 14.17 10.03 -4.73
C ALA A 305 15.45 9.93 -5.58
N ASN A 306 16.08 11.06 -5.81
CA ASN A 306 17.45 11.15 -6.33
C ASN A 306 18.48 10.80 -5.25
N GLU A 307 19.73 10.59 -5.65
CA GLU A 307 20.84 10.31 -4.72
C GLU A 307 21.13 11.49 -3.78
N ASP A 308 20.85 12.71 -4.22
CA ASP A 308 21.00 13.94 -3.43
C ASP A 308 19.84 14.18 -2.43
N GLY A 309 18.85 13.28 -2.40
CA GLY A 309 17.69 13.35 -1.54
C GLY A 309 16.59 14.29 -2.02
N THR A 310 16.63 14.75 -3.27
CA THR A 310 15.52 15.45 -3.91
C THR A 310 14.51 14.45 -4.49
N LEU A 311 13.25 14.85 -4.57
CA LEU A 311 12.16 14.07 -5.12
C LEU A 311 11.91 14.45 -6.58
N ARG A 312 11.77 13.45 -7.46
CA ARG A 312 11.36 13.65 -8.85
C ARG A 312 9.84 13.59 -8.99
N ALA A 313 9.32 14.44 -9.88
CA ALA A 313 7.97 14.27 -10.41
C ALA A 313 8.00 13.16 -11.46
N GLU A 314 7.33 12.06 -11.19
CA GLU A 314 7.27 10.93 -12.12
C GLU A 314 6.09 9.99 -11.83
N SER A 315 5.75 9.17 -12.81
CA SER A 315 4.88 8.02 -12.63
C SER A 315 5.56 6.76 -13.15
N GLY A 316 5.34 5.65 -12.47
CA GLY A 316 6.00 4.39 -12.85
C GLY A 316 5.63 3.24 -11.95
N TYR A 317 6.40 2.18 -12.06
CA TYR A 317 6.23 0.99 -11.24
C TYR A 317 7.40 0.85 -10.27
N THR A 318 7.11 0.51 -9.02
CA THR A 318 8.15 0.22 -8.02
C THR A 318 8.12 -1.23 -7.58
N LYS A 319 9.32 -1.80 -7.44
CA LYS A 319 9.61 -3.09 -6.80
C LYS A 319 10.55 -2.90 -5.62
N ILE A 320 10.65 -1.66 -5.11
CA ILE A 320 11.62 -1.35 -4.06
C ILE A 320 11.43 -2.28 -2.85
N PHE A 321 12.50 -2.94 -2.46
CA PHE A 321 12.58 -3.78 -1.27
C PHE A 321 13.48 -3.11 -0.25
N ILE A 322 12.90 -2.63 0.83
CA ILE A 322 13.61 -1.93 1.91
C ILE A 322 13.78 -2.89 3.08
N TYR A 323 15.02 -3.15 3.48
CA TYR A 323 15.42 -4.01 4.59
C TYR A 323 16.66 -3.42 5.28
N PRO A 324 17.07 -3.90 6.46
CA PRO A 324 18.22 -3.36 7.18
C PRO A 324 19.49 -3.28 6.32
N GLY A 325 20.14 -2.12 6.35
CA GLY A 325 21.23 -1.74 5.43
C GLY A 325 20.80 -0.79 4.32
N TYR A 326 19.49 -0.64 4.08
CA TYR A 326 18.98 0.38 3.16
C TYR A 326 19.27 1.79 3.71
N ARG A 327 19.78 2.67 2.85
CA ARG A 327 19.99 4.10 3.17
C ARG A 327 18.82 4.90 2.65
N PHE A 328 17.99 5.41 3.56
CA PHE A 328 16.90 6.33 3.21
C PHE A 328 17.47 7.62 2.64
N ARG A 329 16.88 8.09 1.54
CA ARG A 329 17.30 9.29 0.82
C ARG A 329 16.48 10.51 1.20
N ILE A 330 15.20 10.30 1.46
CA ILE A 330 14.26 11.39 1.65
C ILE A 330 13.43 11.28 2.92
N LEU A 331 13.11 10.08 3.39
CA LEU A 331 12.30 9.83 4.56
C LEU A 331 13.03 10.18 5.86
N ASP A 332 12.38 10.96 6.72
CA ASP A 332 12.87 11.26 8.07
C ASP A 332 12.09 10.51 9.14
N CYS A 333 10.75 10.50 9.06
CA CYS A 333 9.86 9.88 10.04
C CYS A 333 8.76 9.07 9.34
N LEU A 334 8.23 8.06 10.04
CA LEU A 334 7.21 7.16 9.50
C LEU A 334 6.07 6.95 10.50
N ILE A 335 4.84 7.20 10.06
CA ILE A 335 3.62 6.76 10.73
C ILE A 335 3.17 5.46 10.07
N THR A 336 2.98 4.40 10.83
CA THR A 336 2.63 3.09 10.27
C THR A 336 1.77 2.27 11.23
N ASN A 337 1.16 1.19 10.76
CA ASN A 337 0.54 0.18 11.62
C ASN A 337 1.59 -0.81 12.15
N PHE A 338 1.21 -1.65 13.10
CA PHE A 338 2.00 -2.82 13.46
C PHE A 338 1.84 -3.92 12.39
N HIS A 339 2.94 -4.54 12.00
CA HIS A 339 3.02 -5.47 10.87
C HIS A 339 3.20 -6.92 11.34
N LEU A 340 2.88 -7.89 10.43
CA LEU A 340 3.07 -9.32 10.66
C LEU A 340 4.54 -9.67 10.95
N PRO A 341 4.80 -10.64 11.85
CA PRO A 341 6.13 -11.23 11.94
C PRO A 341 6.57 -11.78 10.58
N GLU A 342 7.87 -11.74 10.34
CA GLU A 342 8.49 -12.26 9.11
C GLU A 342 7.98 -11.63 7.81
N SER A 343 7.48 -10.38 7.86
CA SER A 343 6.99 -9.65 6.69
C SER A 343 8.00 -8.64 6.17
N THR A 344 7.90 -8.30 4.88
CA THR A 344 8.69 -7.23 4.26
C THR A 344 8.49 -5.88 4.94
N LEU A 345 7.36 -5.68 5.58
CA LEU A 345 7.04 -4.44 6.27
C LEU A 345 7.75 -4.32 7.63
N VAL A 346 7.92 -5.41 8.37
CA VAL A 346 8.79 -5.42 9.57
C VAL A 346 10.25 -5.17 9.16
N MET A 347 10.67 -5.68 8.00
CA MET A 347 12.01 -5.41 7.48
C MET A 347 12.21 -3.93 7.16
N LEU A 348 11.20 -3.25 6.55
CA LEU A 348 11.23 -1.83 6.23
C LEU A 348 11.37 -0.98 7.49
N VAL A 349 10.51 -1.19 8.51
CA VAL A 349 10.60 -0.41 9.75
C VAL A 349 11.90 -0.73 10.52
N SER A 350 12.41 -1.96 10.39
CA SER A 350 13.72 -2.35 10.94
C SER A 350 14.89 -1.67 10.23
N ALA A 351 14.75 -1.36 8.94
CA ALA A 351 15.73 -0.56 8.23
C ALA A 351 15.77 0.89 8.76
N LEU A 352 14.62 1.45 9.14
CA LEU A 352 14.51 2.84 9.62
C LEU A 352 15.05 3.03 11.04
N ALA A 353 14.65 2.17 11.98
CA ALA A 353 14.96 2.36 13.40
C ALA A 353 15.99 1.36 13.98
N GLY A 354 16.36 0.36 13.17
CA GLY A 354 17.18 -0.76 13.63
C GLY A 354 16.32 -1.95 14.11
N ARG A 355 16.70 -3.16 13.67
CA ARG A 355 15.95 -4.39 13.93
C ARG A 355 15.69 -4.65 15.42
N GLU A 356 16.69 -4.49 16.27
CA GLU A 356 16.57 -4.78 17.69
C GLU A 356 15.57 -3.86 18.39
N LYS A 357 15.60 -2.56 18.07
CA LYS A 357 14.66 -1.56 18.60
C LYS A 357 13.23 -1.85 18.13
N ILE A 358 13.06 -2.20 16.86
CA ILE A 358 11.73 -2.57 16.31
C ILE A 358 11.21 -3.83 16.98
N LEU A 359 12.00 -4.91 17.08
CA LEU A 359 11.55 -6.14 17.73
C LEU A 359 11.28 -5.94 19.22
N HIS A 360 12.02 -5.03 19.90
CA HIS A 360 11.73 -4.63 21.27
C HIS A 360 10.38 -3.92 21.34
N ALA A 361 10.15 -2.91 20.48
CA ALA A 361 8.90 -2.16 20.41
C ALA A 361 7.69 -3.06 20.11
N TYR A 362 7.85 -4.04 19.23
CA TYR A 362 6.78 -4.99 18.89
C TYR A 362 6.46 -5.94 20.05
N ARG A 363 7.47 -6.44 20.78
CA ARG A 363 7.24 -7.22 22.01
C ARG A 363 6.56 -6.38 23.10
N GLU A 364 6.93 -5.11 23.21
CA GLU A 364 6.27 -4.15 24.09
C GLU A 364 4.81 -3.94 23.69
N ALA A 365 4.53 -3.78 22.38
CA ALA A 365 3.18 -3.64 21.87
C ALA A 365 2.31 -4.88 22.17
N VAL A 366 2.87 -6.08 22.05
CA VAL A 366 2.18 -7.33 22.43
C VAL A 366 1.90 -7.37 23.93
N ARG A 367 2.89 -7.03 24.78
CA ARG A 367 2.75 -6.99 26.25
C ARG A 367 1.65 -6.01 26.67
N GLU A 368 1.64 -4.83 26.07
CA GLU A 368 0.69 -3.75 26.34
C GLU A 368 -0.64 -3.93 25.59
N ARG A 369 -0.81 -5.06 24.90
CA ARG A 369 -2.03 -5.43 24.17
C ARG A 369 -2.46 -4.37 23.16
N TYR A 370 -1.53 -3.87 22.37
CA TYR A 370 -1.85 -3.09 21.18
C TYR A 370 -2.60 -3.95 20.17
N ARG A 371 -3.40 -3.31 19.34
CA ARG A 371 -4.10 -3.94 18.23
C ARG A 371 -3.21 -3.93 16.99
N PHE A 372 -3.17 -5.03 16.27
CA PHE A 372 -2.28 -5.21 15.13
C PHE A 372 -3.02 -5.15 13.80
N PHE A 373 -2.29 -4.85 12.72
CA PHE A 373 -2.69 -4.78 11.32
C PHE A 373 -3.61 -3.63 10.95
N SER A 374 -4.39 -3.83 9.85
CA SER A 374 -5.13 -2.79 9.11
C SER A 374 -6.05 -1.94 9.96
N PHE A 375 -6.74 -2.54 10.93
CA PHE A 375 -7.63 -1.84 11.87
C PHE A 375 -7.04 -1.72 13.27
N GLY A 376 -5.76 -2.01 13.38
CA GLY A 376 -5.02 -1.93 14.63
C GLY A 376 -4.66 -0.52 15.05
N ASP A 377 -3.68 -0.46 15.93
CA ASP A 377 -3.10 0.78 16.45
C ASP A 377 -1.94 1.25 15.55
N ALA A 378 -1.42 2.44 15.84
CA ALA A 378 -0.37 3.07 15.07
C ALA A 378 0.97 3.08 15.81
N MET A 379 2.05 3.17 15.04
CA MET A 379 3.40 3.47 15.49
C MET A 379 3.89 4.72 14.75
N PHE A 380 4.52 5.63 15.46
CA PHE A 380 5.27 6.76 14.91
C PHE A 380 6.75 6.58 15.21
N ILE A 381 7.56 6.50 14.16
CA ILE A 381 9.01 6.33 14.24
C ILE A 381 9.65 7.66 13.88
N GLU A 382 10.32 8.34 14.84
CA GLU A 382 10.95 9.64 14.66
C GLU A 382 12.41 9.72 15.12
#